data_342caa3121cac4af9170bb4989e68093
#
_entry.id   342caa3121cac4af9170bb4989e68093
#
_cell.length_a   1.000
_cell.length_b   1.000
_cell.length_c   1.000
_cell.angle_alpha   90.00
_cell.angle_beta   90.00
_cell.angle_gamma   90.00
#
_symmetry.space_group_name_H-M   'P 1'
#
loop_
_entity.id
_entity.type
_entity.pdbx_description
1 polymer ?
#
loop_
_entity_poly.entity_id
_entity_poly.type
_entity_poly.pdbx_seq_one_letter_code
_entity_poly.pdbx_strand_id
1 'polypeptide(L)'
;MNHKRIVLVLALLVMAAAPARAEIDFSGSWVSINHEDAMERGAGPNPADWAGLPFNDSGRAKALAFNQSVISEPERICWFQTQWHIAAGPFSLRMWAVPDPVTGRVQAWMIGAWETRAPMTVWMDGRPHPSKNAPHDQTGFTTGVWNGNELIATTTHLKAGYMRRNGAASSDQATITMHFRRHGNLLTATMFMDDPVYLTEPYILTRAYNLSTNPVSIGGPPCIVGDEGVESGRVPHYLPGDNPYVGEMTKRYGIPVEALMGGAETMYPEYREKIKAGFKMPAKCAINCGG
;
A
#
# COMPACT_ATOMS: atom_id res chain seq x y z
N MET A 1 23.14 -59.49 -4.99
CA MET A 1 23.19 -58.01 -5.09
C MET A 1 23.93 -57.51 -3.84
N ASN A 2 25.09 -56.87 -3.98
CA ASN A 2 25.99 -56.55 -2.87
C ASN A 2 25.33 -55.53 -1.89
N HIS A 3 25.30 -55.84 -0.60
CA HIS A 3 24.78 -54.97 0.46
C HIS A 3 25.23 -53.52 0.32
N LYS A 4 26.47 -53.27 -0.09
CA LYS A 4 27.02 -51.94 -0.35
C LYS A 4 26.29 -51.16 -1.47
N ARG A 5 25.81 -51.87 -2.51
CA ARG A 5 25.03 -51.22 -3.60
C ARG A 5 23.60 -50.87 -3.17
N ILE A 6 22.99 -51.69 -2.32
CA ILE A 6 21.64 -51.45 -1.76
C ILE A 6 21.69 -50.24 -0.83
N VAL A 7 22.70 -50.13 0.03
CA VAL A 7 22.88 -48.99 0.93
C VAL A 7 23.15 -47.68 0.14
N LEU A 8 23.93 -47.79 -0.94
CA LEU A 8 24.20 -46.60 -1.79
C LEU A 8 22.94 -46.10 -2.53
N VAL A 9 22.11 -47.03 -3.03
CA VAL A 9 20.84 -46.68 -3.70
C VAL A 9 19.81 -46.12 -2.71
N LEU A 10 19.74 -46.68 -1.50
CA LEU A 10 18.89 -46.13 -0.44
C LEU A 10 19.36 -44.72 0.01
N ALA A 11 20.66 -44.49 0.15
CA ALA A 11 21.20 -43.19 0.48
C ALA A 11 20.95 -42.15 -0.63
N LEU A 12 21.04 -42.52 -1.89
CA LEU A 12 20.70 -41.69 -3.04
C LEU A 12 19.20 -41.38 -3.11
N LEU A 13 18.32 -42.32 -2.78
CA LEU A 13 16.88 -42.12 -2.71
C LEU A 13 16.48 -41.19 -1.55
N VAL A 14 17.16 -41.29 -0.41
CA VAL A 14 16.92 -40.39 0.73
C VAL A 14 17.42 -38.95 0.44
N MET A 15 18.51 -38.80 -0.30
CA MET A 15 19.00 -37.46 -0.72
C MET A 15 18.14 -36.84 -1.84
N ALA A 16 17.43 -37.63 -2.62
CA ALA A 16 16.49 -37.17 -3.65
C ALA A 16 15.13 -36.74 -3.07
N ALA A 17 14.82 -37.10 -1.83
CA ALA A 17 13.65 -36.65 -1.09
C ALA A 17 13.93 -35.31 -0.40
N ALA A 18 14.39 -34.27 -1.15
CA ALA A 18 14.27 -32.92 -0.68
C ALA A 18 12.78 -32.67 -0.39
N PRO A 19 12.39 -32.18 0.80
CA PRO A 19 11.00 -31.88 1.08
C PRO A 19 10.52 -30.93 0.01
N ALA A 20 9.63 -31.39 -0.86
CA ALA A 20 8.87 -30.53 -1.74
C ALA A 20 8.09 -29.59 -0.82
N ARG A 21 8.61 -28.38 -0.59
CA ARG A 21 7.84 -27.36 0.09
C ARG A 21 6.68 -27.05 -0.86
N ALA A 22 5.49 -27.47 -0.49
CA ALA A 22 4.29 -27.05 -1.19
C ALA A 22 4.23 -25.52 -1.08
N GLU A 23 4.26 -24.84 -2.21
CA GLU A 23 4.02 -23.41 -2.26
C GLU A 23 2.63 -23.15 -1.67
N ILE A 24 2.53 -22.12 -0.81
CA ILE A 24 1.24 -21.74 -0.25
C ILE A 24 0.38 -21.17 -1.38
N ASP A 25 -0.81 -21.75 -1.55
CA ASP A 25 -1.79 -21.22 -2.49
C ASP A 25 -2.48 -19.98 -1.91
N PHE A 26 -2.28 -18.82 -2.54
CA PHE A 26 -2.96 -17.57 -2.22
C PHE A 26 -4.23 -17.35 -3.05
N SER A 27 -4.59 -18.26 -3.94
CA SER A 27 -5.75 -18.12 -4.81
C SER A 27 -7.04 -17.93 -4.02
N GLY A 28 -7.86 -17.00 -4.45
CA GLY A 28 -9.16 -16.74 -3.86
C GLY A 28 -9.58 -15.27 -3.85
N SER A 29 -10.74 -15.04 -3.30
CA SER A 29 -11.31 -13.74 -3.00
C SER A 29 -11.10 -13.44 -1.52
N TRP A 30 -10.43 -12.36 -1.22
CA TRP A 30 -10.01 -11.98 0.12
C TRP A 30 -10.72 -10.70 0.53
N VAL A 31 -11.69 -10.81 1.44
CA VAL A 31 -12.48 -9.66 1.94
C VAL A 31 -11.72 -8.99 3.07
N SER A 32 -11.53 -7.67 2.96
CA SER A 32 -10.79 -6.90 3.95
C SER A 32 -11.49 -6.94 5.31
N ILE A 33 -10.70 -7.09 6.37
CA ILE A 33 -11.13 -6.94 7.75
C ILE A 33 -10.88 -5.47 8.12
N ASN A 34 -11.95 -4.69 8.16
CA ASN A 34 -11.87 -3.32 8.63
C ASN A 34 -11.96 -3.33 10.15
N HIS A 35 -10.89 -2.93 10.80
CA HIS A 35 -10.83 -2.78 12.26
C HIS A 35 -10.66 -1.32 12.66
N GLU A 36 -10.72 -1.04 13.94
CA GLU A 36 -10.79 0.32 14.50
C GLU A 36 -9.61 1.20 14.15
N ASP A 37 -8.44 0.60 13.93
CA ASP A 37 -7.20 1.31 13.55
C ASP A 37 -7.17 1.75 12.07
N ALA A 38 -8.19 1.41 11.28
CA ALA A 38 -8.25 1.85 9.91
C ALA A 38 -8.61 3.34 9.84
N MET A 39 -7.60 4.21 9.84
CA MET A 39 -7.77 5.67 9.69
C MET A 39 -8.48 6.07 8.40
N GLU A 40 -8.48 5.19 7.40
CA GLU A 40 -8.95 5.45 6.05
C GLU A 40 -10.29 4.78 5.76
N ARG A 41 -11.22 4.80 6.71
CA ARG A 41 -12.58 4.32 6.47
C ARG A 41 -13.33 5.27 5.55
N GLY A 42 -13.87 4.73 4.47
CA GLY A 42 -14.70 5.52 3.55
C GLY A 42 -13.92 6.61 2.81
N ALA A 43 -14.14 7.85 3.16
CA ALA A 43 -13.58 9.01 2.45
C ALA A 43 -12.05 9.20 2.59
N GLY A 44 -11.39 8.42 3.44
CA GLY A 44 -9.97 8.57 3.74
C GLY A 44 -9.69 9.60 4.83
N PRO A 45 -8.39 9.90 5.10
CA PRO A 45 -8.01 10.84 6.14
C PRO A 45 -8.42 12.27 5.80
N ASN A 46 -8.55 13.11 6.83
CA ASN A 46 -8.89 14.51 6.64
C ASN A 46 -7.75 15.27 5.94
N PRO A 47 -8.08 16.34 5.18
CA PRO A 47 -7.06 17.22 4.63
C PRO A 47 -6.14 17.76 5.73
N ALA A 48 -4.85 17.90 5.41
CA ALA A 48 -3.80 18.37 6.33
C ALA A 48 -3.69 17.56 7.65
N ASP A 49 -4.05 16.29 7.62
CA ASP A 49 -3.86 15.33 8.72
C ASP A 49 -2.90 14.23 8.24
N TRP A 50 -1.65 14.38 8.59
CA TRP A 50 -0.58 13.45 8.20
C TRP A 50 0.15 12.85 9.40
N ALA A 51 -0.47 12.90 10.58
CA ALA A 51 0.13 12.36 11.80
C ALA A 51 0.64 10.93 11.60
N GLY A 52 1.88 10.71 12.02
CA GLY A 52 2.54 9.42 11.94
C GLY A 52 3.10 9.05 10.56
N LEU A 53 2.87 9.82 9.50
CA LEU A 53 3.59 9.62 8.26
C LEU A 53 5.02 10.14 8.40
N PRO A 54 6.05 9.33 8.07
CA PRO A 54 7.45 9.70 8.27
C PRO A 54 7.94 10.66 7.18
N PHE A 55 7.22 11.77 6.95
CA PHE A 55 7.59 12.76 5.97
C PHE A 55 8.88 13.51 6.32
N ASN A 56 9.73 13.68 5.32
CA ASN A 56 10.71 14.75 5.33
C ASN A 56 10.08 16.10 4.92
N ASP A 57 10.88 17.16 4.85
CA ASP A 57 10.38 18.50 4.50
C ASP A 57 9.79 18.55 3.08
N SER A 58 10.36 17.80 2.13
CA SER A 58 9.86 17.74 0.75
C SER A 58 8.48 17.06 0.68
N GLY A 59 8.32 15.94 1.40
CA GLY A 59 7.04 15.23 1.48
C GLY A 59 5.96 16.10 2.12
N ARG A 60 6.29 16.81 3.18
CA ARG A 60 5.40 17.75 3.86
C ARG A 60 5.00 18.93 2.96
N ALA A 61 5.96 19.54 2.27
CA ALA A 61 5.68 20.63 1.33
C ALA A 61 4.77 20.17 0.19
N LYS A 62 5.01 18.97 -0.36
CA LYS A 62 4.18 18.38 -1.41
C LYS A 62 2.76 18.13 -0.92
N ALA A 63 2.59 17.60 0.29
CA ALA A 63 1.28 17.33 0.87
C ALA A 63 0.51 18.64 1.19
N LEU A 64 1.19 19.68 1.66
CA LEU A 64 0.60 20.99 1.90
C LEU A 64 0.09 21.68 0.62
N ALA A 65 0.78 21.44 -0.50
CA ALA A 65 0.39 21.98 -1.79
C ALA A 65 -0.82 21.27 -2.42
N PHE A 66 -1.23 20.11 -1.92
CA PHE A 66 -2.30 19.31 -2.51
C PHE A 66 -3.66 20.00 -2.37
N ASN A 67 -4.34 20.22 -3.50
CA ASN A 67 -5.68 20.78 -3.56
C ASN A 67 -6.67 19.74 -4.08
N GLN A 68 -7.58 19.30 -3.22
CA GLN A 68 -8.59 18.28 -3.56
C GLN A 68 -9.67 18.80 -4.52
N SER A 69 -9.90 20.12 -4.55
CA SER A 69 -10.96 20.69 -5.37
C SER A 69 -10.57 20.83 -6.85
N VAL A 70 -9.29 20.70 -7.18
CA VAL A 70 -8.83 20.78 -8.57
C VAL A 70 -8.77 19.37 -9.14
N ILE A 71 -9.85 18.96 -9.74
CA ILE A 71 -10.08 17.59 -10.21
C ILE A 71 -9.59 17.39 -11.66
N SER A 72 -9.17 18.43 -12.35
CA SER A 72 -8.91 18.43 -13.80
C SER A 72 -7.64 17.69 -14.25
N GLU A 73 -6.77 17.28 -13.33
CA GLU A 73 -5.59 16.53 -13.75
C GLU A 73 -5.85 15.02 -13.78
N PRO A 74 -5.70 14.36 -14.94
CA PRO A 74 -5.92 12.92 -15.09
C PRO A 74 -5.20 12.09 -14.03
N GLU A 75 -3.99 12.50 -13.67
CA GLU A 75 -3.14 11.84 -12.67
C GLU A 75 -3.72 11.89 -11.27
N ARG A 76 -4.51 12.91 -10.93
CA ARG A 76 -5.17 12.98 -9.64
C ARG A 76 -6.48 12.22 -9.58
N ILE A 77 -7.22 12.15 -10.65
CA ILE A 77 -8.56 11.55 -10.69
C ILE A 77 -8.49 10.10 -11.05
N CYS A 78 -7.80 9.79 -12.15
CA CYS A 78 -7.84 8.46 -12.73
C CYS A 78 -6.61 7.62 -12.36
N TRP A 79 -5.53 8.24 -11.90
CA TRP A 79 -4.22 7.63 -11.72
C TRP A 79 -3.64 7.91 -10.34
N PHE A 80 -4.46 8.35 -9.50
CA PHE A 80 -4.16 8.79 -8.16
C PHE A 80 -3.60 7.68 -7.28
N GLN A 81 -4.03 6.45 -7.51
CA GLN A 81 -3.68 5.32 -6.66
C GLN A 81 -2.61 4.47 -7.34
N THR A 82 -1.45 4.39 -6.70
CA THR A 82 -0.36 3.50 -7.09
C THR A 82 -0.63 2.07 -6.60
N GLN A 83 0.25 1.14 -6.93
CA GLN A 83 0.19 -0.25 -6.41
C GLN A 83 0.17 -0.35 -4.88
N TRP A 84 0.59 0.69 -4.17
CA TRP A 84 0.41 0.78 -2.73
C TRP A 84 -1.05 0.49 -2.31
N HIS A 85 -2.01 1.07 -3.02
CA HIS A 85 -3.42 0.94 -2.68
C HIS A 85 -4.01 -0.46 -2.94
N ILE A 86 -3.33 -1.33 -3.67
CA ILE A 86 -3.85 -2.67 -3.91
C ILE A 86 -4.09 -3.42 -2.60
N ALA A 87 -3.26 -3.19 -1.60
CA ALA A 87 -3.40 -3.79 -0.28
C ALA A 87 -3.53 -2.75 0.86
N ALA A 88 -3.17 -1.48 0.62
CA ALA A 88 -3.33 -0.41 1.61
C ALA A 88 -4.77 0.14 1.67
N GLY A 89 -5.51 0.05 0.58
CA GLY A 89 -6.90 0.49 0.51
C GLY A 89 -7.84 -0.34 1.37
N PRO A 90 -9.05 0.17 1.66
CA PRO A 90 -10.06 -0.54 2.46
C PRO A 90 -10.76 -1.67 1.69
N PHE A 91 -10.32 -1.95 0.47
CA PHE A 91 -10.99 -2.85 -0.46
C PHE A 91 -10.46 -4.27 -0.36
N SER A 92 -11.28 -5.19 -0.86
CA SER A 92 -10.99 -6.60 -0.92
C SER A 92 -10.03 -6.92 -2.07
N LEU A 93 -9.32 -8.04 -1.97
CA LEU A 93 -8.37 -8.51 -2.97
C LEU A 93 -8.89 -9.76 -3.67
N ARG A 94 -8.50 -9.94 -4.93
CA ARG A 94 -8.55 -11.22 -5.60
C ARG A 94 -7.14 -11.62 -6.02
N MET A 95 -6.74 -12.83 -5.66
CA MET A 95 -5.44 -13.38 -6.02
C MET A 95 -5.61 -14.66 -6.82
N TRP A 96 -4.76 -14.86 -7.82
CA TRP A 96 -4.72 -16.09 -8.60
C TRP A 96 -3.35 -16.35 -9.17
N ALA A 97 -3.02 -17.64 -9.29
CA ALA A 97 -1.76 -18.06 -9.88
C ALA A 97 -1.84 -18.10 -11.41
N VAL A 98 -0.76 -17.74 -12.06
CA VAL A 98 -0.53 -17.98 -13.50
C VAL A 98 0.53 -19.03 -13.61
N PRO A 99 0.17 -20.28 -14.03
CA PRO A 99 1.13 -21.35 -14.17
C PRO A 99 1.96 -21.18 -15.45
N ASP A 100 3.20 -21.56 -15.39
CA ASP A 100 4.02 -21.80 -16.57
C ASP A 100 3.44 -22.98 -17.36
N PRO A 101 3.16 -22.83 -18.66
CA PRO A 101 2.46 -23.84 -19.45
C PRO A 101 3.27 -25.13 -19.68
N VAL A 102 4.58 -25.09 -19.49
CA VAL A 102 5.46 -26.23 -19.72
C VAL A 102 5.73 -27.01 -18.42
N THR A 103 6.01 -26.26 -17.35
CA THR A 103 6.42 -26.87 -16.07
C THR A 103 5.28 -27.01 -15.07
N GLY A 104 4.16 -26.31 -15.26
CA GLY A 104 3.05 -26.22 -14.32
C GLY A 104 3.35 -25.45 -13.03
N ARG A 105 4.57 -24.95 -12.87
CA ARG A 105 4.94 -24.13 -11.71
C ARG A 105 4.32 -22.76 -11.79
N VAL A 106 4.08 -22.12 -10.65
CA VAL A 106 3.59 -20.73 -10.62
C VAL A 106 4.65 -19.79 -11.20
N GLN A 107 4.36 -19.25 -12.37
CA GLN A 107 5.20 -18.27 -13.05
C GLN A 107 4.96 -16.86 -12.49
N ALA A 108 3.71 -16.56 -12.14
CA ALA A 108 3.35 -15.29 -11.54
C ALA A 108 2.12 -15.43 -10.63
N TRP A 109 2.04 -14.54 -9.65
CA TRP A 109 0.82 -14.24 -8.92
C TRP A 109 0.19 -12.97 -9.46
N MET A 110 -1.11 -13.03 -9.73
CA MET A 110 -1.90 -11.85 -10.08
C MET A 110 -2.67 -11.40 -8.85
N ILE A 111 -2.59 -10.11 -8.53
CA ILE A 111 -3.30 -9.50 -7.40
C ILE A 111 -4.11 -8.33 -7.93
N GLY A 112 -5.43 -8.41 -7.81
CA GLY A 112 -6.35 -7.37 -8.23
C GLY A 112 -7.18 -6.87 -7.05
N ALA A 113 -7.51 -5.58 -7.07
CA ALA A 113 -8.45 -4.95 -6.15
C ALA A 113 -9.40 -4.04 -6.93
N TRP A 114 -10.46 -3.60 -6.29
CA TRP A 114 -11.43 -2.73 -6.94
C TRP A 114 -10.82 -1.39 -7.42
N GLU A 115 -9.88 -0.85 -6.66
CA GLU A 115 -9.23 0.43 -6.99
C GLU A 115 -8.15 0.32 -8.07
N THR A 116 -7.71 -0.89 -8.41
CA THR A 116 -6.65 -1.05 -9.41
C THR A 116 -7.20 -1.05 -10.82
N ARG A 117 -6.54 -0.32 -11.72
CA ARG A 117 -6.89 -0.32 -13.16
C ARG A 117 -6.45 -1.60 -13.85
N ALA A 118 -5.34 -2.16 -13.38
CA ALA A 118 -4.82 -3.44 -13.81
C ALA A 118 -4.35 -4.24 -12.58
N PRO A 119 -4.50 -5.56 -12.60
CA PRO A 119 -3.92 -6.40 -11.56
C PRO A 119 -2.40 -6.27 -11.53
N MET A 120 -1.83 -6.27 -10.33
CA MET A 120 -0.39 -6.39 -10.12
C MET A 120 0.06 -7.79 -10.53
N THR A 121 1.09 -7.87 -11.35
CA THR A 121 1.74 -9.13 -11.72
C THR A 121 3.00 -9.30 -10.88
N VAL A 122 3.02 -10.28 -9.98
CA VAL A 122 4.19 -10.64 -9.18
C VAL A 122 4.91 -11.80 -9.85
N TRP A 123 6.02 -11.51 -10.53
CA TRP A 123 6.80 -12.51 -11.25
C TRP A 123 7.60 -13.39 -10.29
N MET A 124 7.46 -14.72 -10.42
CA MET A 124 8.07 -15.72 -9.54
C MET A 124 9.26 -16.47 -10.19
N ASP A 125 9.62 -16.11 -11.40
CA ASP A 125 10.63 -16.82 -12.20
C ASP A 125 12.07 -16.30 -11.98
N GLY A 126 12.28 -15.41 -11.01
CA GLY A 126 13.59 -14.90 -10.65
C GLY A 126 14.17 -13.89 -11.64
N ARG A 127 13.33 -13.35 -12.55
CA ARG A 127 13.78 -12.30 -13.47
C ARG A 127 14.25 -11.06 -12.73
N PRO A 128 15.29 -10.36 -13.23
CA PRO A 128 15.74 -9.12 -12.62
C PRO A 128 14.74 -7.98 -12.86
N HIS A 129 14.75 -6.99 -11.97
CA HIS A 129 14.06 -5.73 -12.22
C HIS A 129 14.65 -5.02 -13.44
N PRO A 130 13.86 -4.21 -14.16
CA PRO A 130 14.34 -3.41 -15.27
C PRO A 130 15.48 -2.48 -14.86
N SER A 131 16.22 -1.98 -15.84
CA SER A 131 17.21 -0.94 -15.62
C SER A 131 16.55 0.31 -15.01
N LYS A 132 17.25 1.03 -14.12
CA LYS A 132 16.76 2.28 -13.51
C LYS A 132 16.29 3.35 -14.52
N ASN A 133 16.66 3.22 -15.79
CA ASN A 133 16.24 4.13 -16.87
C ASN A 133 15.05 3.59 -17.67
N ALA A 134 14.46 2.46 -17.27
CA ALA A 134 13.27 1.93 -17.91
C ALA A 134 12.05 2.83 -17.62
N PRO A 135 11.05 2.83 -18.48
CA PRO A 135 9.82 3.59 -18.26
C PRO A 135 9.13 3.19 -16.96
N HIS A 136 8.58 4.17 -16.27
CA HIS A 136 7.74 4.00 -15.09
C HIS A 136 6.27 3.97 -15.51
N ASP A 137 5.48 3.14 -14.87
CA ASP A 137 4.03 3.08 -15.07
C ASP A 137 3.25 3.00 -13.75
N GLN A 138 1.94 2.89 -13.82
CA GLN A 138 1.05 2.88 -12.64
C GLN A 138 1.16 1.60 -11.83
N THR A 139 1.45 0.48 -12.50
CA THR A 139 1.53 -0.84 -11.89
C THR A 139 2.92 -1.15 -11.40
N GLY A 140 3.93 -0.48 -11.96
CA GLY A 140 5.33 -0.76 -11.72
C GLY A 140 5.72 -2.16 -12.19
N PHE A 141 6.91 -2.56 -11.81
CA PHE A 141 7.43 -3.90 -12.07
C PHE A 141 7.64 -4.63 -10.75
N THR A 142 6.98 -5.79 -10.60
CA THR A 142 7.00 -6.53 -9.33
C THR A 142 7.56 -7.93 -9.52
N THR A 143 8.53 -8.29 -8.68
CA THR A 143 9.03 -9.67 -8.55
C THR A 143 8.70 -10.22 -7.18
N GLY A 144 8.56 -11.54 -7.09
CA GLY A 144 8.28 -12.24 -5.85
C GLY A 144 9.32 -13.28 -5.52
N VAL A 145 9.55 -13.47 -4.23
CA VAL A 145 10.37 -14.55 -3.69
C VAL A 145 9.67 -15.18 -2.50
N TRP A 146 9.90 -16.48 -2.32
CA TRP A 146 9.43 -17.18 -1.14
C TRP A 146 10.45 -17.09 -0.01
N ASN A 147 10.02 -16.69 1.17
CA ASN A 147 10.77 -16.80 2.42
C ASN A 147 9.99 -17.71 3.38
N GLY A 148 10.28 -19.00 3.34
CA GLY A 148 9.47 -19.99 4.06
C GLY A 148 8.04 -20.03 3.54
N ASN A 149 7.09 -19.64 4.37
CA ASN A 149 5.65 -19.58 4.08
C ASN A 149 5.16 -18.17 3.73
N GLU A 150 6.05 -17.27 3.44
CA GLU A 150 5.78 -15.88 3.13
C GLU A 150 6.14 -15.58 1.68
N LEU A 151 5.23 -14.94 0.96
CA LEU A 151 5.52 -14.35 -0.34
C LEU A 151 5.95 -12.90 -0.13
N ILE A 152 7.16 -12.58 -0.51
CA ILE A 152 7.70 -11.21 -0.51
C ILE A 152 7.68 -10.69 -1.94
N ALA A 153 6.89 -9.66 -2.18
CA ALA A 153 6.74 -9.01 -3.48
C ALA A 153 7.36 -7.62 -3.45
N THR A 154 8.35 -7.36 -4.31
CA THR A 154 9.02 -6.07 -4.41
C THR A 154 8.66 -5.38 -5.71
N THR A 155 8.21 -4.14 -5.63
CA THR A 155 7.76 -3.31 -6.76
C THR A 155 8.66 -2.08 -6.91
N THR A 156 9.11 -1.84 -8.12
CA THR A 156 9.87 -0.64 -8.54
C THR A 156 9.25 -0.07 -9.82
N HIS A 157 9.80 1.02 -10.37
CA HIS A 157 9.35 1.65 -11.62
C HIS A 157 7.90 2.13 -11.58
N LEU A 158 7.46 2.55 -10.42
CA LEU A 158 6.16 3.20 -10.24
C LEU A 158 6.22 4.66 -10.71
N LYS A 159 5.17 5.14 -11.33
CA LYS A 159 4.95 6.59 -11.47
C LYS A 159 4.72 7.22 -10.11
N ALA A 160 5.08 8.49 -10.00
CA ALA A 160 4.71 9.29 -8.84
C ALA A 160 3.18 9.30 -8.65
N GLY A 161 2.76 9.29 -7.40
CA GLY A 161 1.35 9.23 -7.05
C GLY A 161 1.10 9.62 -5.60
N TYR A 162 0.08 9.03 -4.99
CA TYR A 162 -0.30 9.34 -3.63
C TYR A 162 -0.46 8.06 -2.80
N MET A 163 0.00 8.10 -1.56
CA MET A 163 -0.20 7.06 -0.55
C MET A 163 -1.57 7.17 0.10
N ARG A 164 -2.08 8.40 0.22
CA ARG A 164 -3.37 8.72 0.84
C ARG A 164 -4.07 9.83 0.05
N ARG A 165 -5.39 9.88 0.15
CA ARG A 165 -6.25 10.83 -0.56
C ARG A 165 -6.09 12.29 -0.14
N ASN A 166 -5.42 12.56 0.96
CA ASN A 166 -5.19 13.91 1.49
C ASN A 166 -3.89 14.57 1.01
N GLY A 167 -3.31 14.06 -0.05
CA GLY A 167 -2.10 14.64 -0.64
C GLY A 167 -0.79 14.02 -0.16
N ALA A 168 -0.85 12.99 0.69
CA ALA A 168 0.35 12.23 1.04
C ALA A 168 0.93 11.55 -0.20
N ALA A 169 1.98 12.13 -0.76
CA ALA A 169 2.55 11.74 -2.04
C ALA A 169 3.57 10.60 -1.92
N SER A 170 3.72 9.84 -3.00
CA SER A 170 4.87 8.98 -3.26
C SER A 170 5.58 9.41 -4.54
N SER A 171 6.90 9.30 -4.57
CA SER A 171 7.71 9.63 -5.75
C SER A 171 7.81 8.43 -6.72
N ASP A 172 8.36 8.69 -7.88
CA ASP A 172 8.73 7.65 -8.85
C ASP A 172 10.01 6.87 -8.47
N GLN A 173 10.69 7.28 -7.40
CA GLN A 173 11.82 6.56 -6.82
C GLN A 173 11.38 5.63 -5.67
N ALA A 174 10.08 5.61 -5.36
CA ALA A 174 9.55 4.75 -4.32
C ALA A 174 9.71 3.27 -4.67
N THR A 175 10.05 2.47 -3.65
CA THR A 175 10.02 1.02 -3.70
C THR A 175 8.98 0.52 -2.72
N ILE A 176 8.13 -0.40 -3.16
CA ILE A 176 7.12 -1.03 -2.31
C ILE A 176 7.48 -2.49 -2.11
N THR A 177 7.61 -2.93 -0.86
CA THR A 177 7.76 -4.35 -0.52
C THR A 177 6.52 -4.81 0.23
N MET A 178 5.88 -5.87 -0.24
CA MET A 178 4.68 -6.46 0.37
C MET A 178 4.99 -7.88 0.83
N HIS A 179 4.69 -8.16 2.08
CA HIS A 179 4.83 -9.46 2.72
C HIS A 179 3.45 -10.09 2.88
N PHE A 180 3.16 -11.13 2.11
CA PHE A 180 1.90 -11.86 2.19
C PHE A 180 2.06 -13.14 2.98
N ARG A 181 1.24 -13.31 4.02
CA ARG A 181 1.18 -14.54 4.82
C ARG A 181 -0.26 -15.06 4.89
N ARG A 182 -0.41 -16.36 4.68
CA ARG A 182 -1.71 -17.03 4.79
C ARG A 182 -1.72 -18.01 5.96
N HIS A 183 -2.73 -17.89 6.80
CA HIS A 183 -3.03 -18.82 7.89
C HIS A 183 -4.46 -19.34 7.74
N GLY A 184 -4.61 -20.47 7.04
CA GLY A 184 -5.94 -21.01 6.74
C GLY A 184 -6.76 -20.02 5.89
N ASN A 185 -7.83 -19.47 6.45
CA ASN A 185 -8.70 -18.49 5.80
C ASN A 185 -8.34 -17.03 6.10
N LEU A 186 -7.25 -16.79 6.81
CA LEU A 186 -6.74 -15.46 7.10
C LEU A 186 -5.54 -15.16 6.20
N LEU A 187 -5.55 -14.02 5.53
CA LEU A 187 -4.42 -13.44 4.81
C LEU A 187 -4.00 -12.14 5.48
N THR A 188 -2.72 -11.97 5.71
CA THR A 188 -2.15 -10.66 6.10
C THR A 188 -1.22 -10.16 5.01
N ALA A 189 -1.28 -8.85 4.76
CA ALA A 189 -0.37 -8.14 3.87
C ALA A 189 0.29 -7.02 4.68
N THR A 190 1.59 -7.15 4.94
CA THR A 190 2.41 -6.09 5.54
C THR A 190 3.18 -5.40 4.43
N MET A 191 3.01 -4.11 4.31
CA MET A 191 3.56 -3.30 3.24
C MET A 191 4.57 -2.31 3.80
N PHE A 192 5.67 -2.18 3.09
CA PHE A 192 6.73 -1.21 3.36
C PHE A 192 6.86 -0.32 2.13
N MET A 193 6.80 0.97 2.32
CA MET A 193 7.13 1.95 1.28
C MET A 193 8.39 2.69 1.68
N ASP A 194 9.44 2.49 0.90
CA ASP A 194 10.67 3.27 0.95
C ASP A 194 10.62 4.34 -0.13
N ASP A 195 10.66 5.60 0.26
CA ASP A 195 10.66 6.73 -0.68
C ASP A 195 11.74 7.74 -0.30
N PRO A 196 12.90 7.73 -0.96
CA PRO A 196 14.02 8.59 -0.61
C PRO A 196 13.75 10.08 -0.85
N VAL A 197 12.70 10.41 -1.63
CA VAL A 197 12.34 11.79 -1.95
C VAL A 197 11.45 12.42 -0.87
N TYR A 198 10.52 11.64 -0.31
CA TYR A 198 9.47 12.18 0.57
C TYR A 198 9.49 11.64 1.99
N LEU A 199 10.16 10.52 2.26
CA LEU A 199 10.15 9.87 3.56
C LEU A 199 11.53 9.91 4.23
N THR A 200 11.54 9.95 5.57
CA THR A 200 12.74 9.84 6.41
C THR A 200 13.07 8.41 6.77
N GLU A 201 12.05 7.55 6.76
CA GLU A 201 12.12 6.12 7.07
C GLU A 201 10.97 5.39 6.36
N PRO A 202 10.98 4.06 6.25
CA PRO A 202 9.92 3.32 5.60
C PRO A 202 8.55 3.56 6.24
N TYR A 203 7.53 3.84 5.44
CA TYR A 203 6.15 3.82 5.90
C TYR A 203 5.62 2.39 5.88
N ILE A 204 5.13 1.92 7.03
CA ILE A 204 4.70 0.53 7.21
C ILE A 204 3.20 0.50 7.50
N LEU A 205 2.50 -0.42 6.83
CA LEU A 205 1.07 -0.65 7.04
C LEU A 205 0.77 -2.15 6.94
N THR A 206 -0.07 -2.67 7.83
CA THR A 206 -0.56 -4.05 7.75
C THR A 206 -2.06 -4.07 7.55
N ARG A 207 -2.52 -4.94 6.65
CA ARG A 207 -3.95 -5.24 6.43
C ARG A 207 -4.19 -6.73 6.59
N ALA A 208 -5.41 -7.05 7.01
CA ALA A 208 -5.88 -8.42 7.16
C ALA A 208 -7.15 -8.67 6.33
N TYR A 209 -7.29 -9.90 5.86
CA TYR A 209 -8.38 -10.30 4.97
C TYR A 209 -8.86 -11.71 5.34
N ASN A 210 -10.16 -11.94 5.20
CA ASN A 210 -10.76 -13.28 5.28
C ASN A 210 -11.02 -13.84 3.89
N LEU A 211 -10.74 -15.13 3.70
CA LEU A 211 -11.11 -15.85 2.49
C LEU A 211 -12.63 -15.90 2.36
N SER A 212 -13.13 -15.51 1.20
CA SER A 212 -14.56 -15.46 0.89
C SER A 212 -14.91 -16.48 -0.19
N THR A 213 -16.06 -17.10 -0.05
CA THR A 213 -16.67 -17.93 -1.10
C THR A 213 -17.32 -17.09 -2.20
N ASN A 214 -17.62 -15.83 -1.91
CA ASN A 214 -18.17 -14.90 -2.88
C ASN A 214 -17.05 -14.24 -3.68
N PRO A 215 -17.21 -14.09 -5.01
CA PRO A 215 -16.21 -13.43 -5.83
C PRO A 215 -16.10 -11.94 -5.47
N VAL A 216 -14.87 -11.46 -5.41
CA VAL A 216 -14.56 -10.04 -5.23
C VAL A 216 -14.39 -9.40 -6.61
N SER A 217 -15.03 -8.27 -6.82
CA SER A 217 -14.84 -7.45 -8.02
C SER A 217 -13.43 -6.84 -8.03
N ILE A 218 -12.79 -6.90 -9.18
CA ILE A 218 -11.50 -6.27 -9.45
C ILE A 218 -11.66 -5.27 -10.59
N GLY A 219 -10.97 -4.15 -10.50
CA GLY A 219 -11.11 -3.06 -11.45
C GLY A 219 -12.38 -2.24 -11.22
N GLY A 220 -12.20 -0.97 -10.97
CA GLY A 220 -13.32 -0.02 -10.84
C GLY A 220 -13.91 0.37 -12.21
N PRO A 221 -14.97 1.17 -12.22
CA PRO A 221 -15.55 1.69 -13.44
C PRO A 221 -14.51 2.51 -14.22
N PRO A 222 -14.70 2.69 -15.54
CA PRO A 222 -13.87 3.59 -16.32
C PRO A 222 -13.79 4.96 -15.67
N CYS A 223 -12.59 5.50 -15.56
CA CYS A 223 -12.41 6.85 -15.08
C CYS A 223 -12.60 7.82 -16.25
N ILE A 224 -13.51 8.74 -16.08
CA ILE A 224 -13.73 9.85 -17.02
C ILE A 224 -13.23 11.11 -16.34
N VAL A 225 -12.26 11.76 -16.94
CA VAL A 225 -11.80 13.07 -16.48
C VAL A 225 -12.86 14.10 -16.82
N GLY A 226 -13.47 14.67 -15.79
CA GLY A 226 -14.35 15.84 -15.98
C GLY A 226 -13.49 17.07 -16.22
N ASP A 227 -13.86 17.88 -17.22
CA ASP A 227 -13.30 19.22 -17.37
C ASP A 227 -14.13 20.17 -16.47
N GLU A 228 -13.56 20.53 -15.33
CA GLU A 228 -14.20 21.48 -14.41
C GLU A 228 -13.89 22.94 -14.77
N GLY A 229 -13.20 23.18 -15.88
CA GLY A 229 -12.86 24.52 -16.34
C GLY A 229 -11.99 25.26 -15.33
N VAL A 230 -10.70 25.00 -15.32
CA VAL A 230 -9.77 25.76 -14.48
C VAL A 230 -9.78 27.21 -14.97
N GLU A 231 -10.18 28.15 -14.10
CA GLU A 231 -10.10 29.56 -14.40
C GLU A 231 -8.66 29.96 -14.81
N SER A 232 -8.55 30.73 -15.88
CA SER A 232 -7.25 31.21 -16.39
C SER A 232 -6.46 31.94 -15.27
N GLY A 233 -5.21 31.51 -15.10
CA GLY A 233 -4.32 32.08 -14.08
C GLY A 233 -4.38 31.40 -12.71
N ARG A 234 -5.20 30.38 -12.54
CA ARG A 234 -5.23 29.56 -11.33
C ARG A 234 -4.19 28.43 -11.42
N VAL A 235 -3.41 28.24 -10.38
CA VAL A 235 -2.52 27.08 -10.26
C VAL A 235 -3.27 25.93 -9.59
N PRO A 236 -3.04 24.67 -9.99
CA PRO A 236 -3.80 23.52 -9.51
C PRO A 236 -3.29 22.98 -8.15
N HIS A 237 -2.79 23.87 -7.30
CA HIS A 237 -2.27 23.53 -5.97
C HIS A 237 -2.35 24.74 -5.04
N TYR A 238 -2.23 24.50 -3.74
CA TYR A 238 -2.08 25.60 -2.78
C TYR A 238 -0.65 26.13 -2.79
N LEU A 239 -0.51 27.45 -2.76
CA LEU A 239 0.77 28.10 -2.53
C LEU A 239 1.20 27.93 -1.06
N PRO A 240 2.48 28.11 -0.73
CA PRO A 240 2.96 28.02 0.64
C PRO A 240 2.17 28.95 1.57
N GLY A 241 1.58 28.38 2.61
CA GLY A 241 0.75 29.11 3.58
C GLY A 241 -0.74 29.22 3.25
N ASP A 242 -1.16 28.89 2.02
CA ASP A 242 -2.55 29.11 1.56
C ASP A 242 -3.46 27.90 1.75
N ASN A 243 -2.95 26.77 2.28
CA ASN A 243 -3.78 25.60 2.51
C ASN A 243 -4.80 25.87 3.63
N PRO A 244 -6.12 25.96 3.30
CA PRO A 244 -7.14 26.38 4.25
C PRO A 244 -7.45 25.31 5.33
N TYR A 245 -7.01 24.08 5.11
CA TYR A 245 -7.28 22.96 6.02
C TYR A 245 -6.28 22.86 7.17
N VAL A 246 -5.15 23.58 7.09
CA VAL A 246 -4.17 23.64 8.18
C VAL A 246 -4.85 24.23 9.42
N GLY A 247 -4.82 23.47 10.52
CA GLY A 247 -5.44 23.86 11.78
C GLY A 247 -6.95 23.60 11.89
N GLU A 248 -7.62 23.07 10.86
CA GLU A 248 -9.04 22.69 10.95
C GLU A 248 -9.26 21.62 12.03
N MET A 249 -8.43 20.58 12.03
CA MET A 249 -8.48 19.51 13.02
C MET A 249 -8.15 20.03 14.44
N THR A 250 -7.27 21.03 14.53
CA THR A 250 -6.99 21.69 15.81
C THR A 250 -8.22 22.40 16.35
N LYS A 251 -8.95 23.11 15.51
CA LYS A 251 -10.20 23.79 15.90
C LYS A 251 -11.29 22.79 16.32
N ARG A 252 -11.38 21.66 15.60
CA ARG A 252 -12.43 20.67 15.80
C ARG A 252 -12.16 19.72 16.98
N TYR A 253 -10.92 19.28 17.15
CA TYR A 253 -10.55 18.22 18.09
C TYR A 253 -9.50 18.65 19.12
N GLY A 254 -9.00 19.87 19.06
CA GLY A 254 -7.97 20.36 19.97
C GLY A 254 -6.59 19.73 19.77
N ILE A 255 -6.37 19.01 18.67
CA ILE A 255 -5.07 18.39 18.36
C ILE A 255 -4.11 19.49 17.88
N PRO A 256 -2.91 19.64 18.48
CA PRO A 256 -1.96 20.66 18.02
C PRO A 256 -1.59 20.48 16.54
N VAL A 257 -1.42 21.61 15.82
CA VAL A 257 -1.03 21.58 14.40
C VAL A 257 0.29 20.81 14.20
N GLU A 258 1.22 20.97 15.11
CA GLU A 258 2.51 20.28 15.08
C GLU A 258 2.37 18.76 15.16
N ALA A 259 1.34 18.26 15.87
CA ALA A 259 1.05 16.84 15.93
C ALA A 259 0.42 16.31 14.65
N LEU A 260 -0.48 17.07 14.04
CA LEU A 260 -1.13 16.72 12.78
C LEU A 260 -0.16 16.71 11.59
N MET A 261 0.81 17.60 11.63
CA MET A 261 1.81 17.76 10.57
C MET A 261 3.14 17.10 10.91
N GLY A 262 3.25 16.46 12.08
CA GLY A 262 4.45 15.78 12.51
C GLY A 262 4.68 14.47 11.77
N GLY A 263 5.95 14.06 11.73
CA GLY A 263 6.39 12.83 11.10
C GLY A 263 6.34 11.62 12.04
N ALA A 264 7.29 10.71 11.87
CA ALA A 264 7.41 9.48 12.65
C ALA A 264 7.47 9.72 14.17
N GLU A 265 8.06 10.83 14.60
CA GLU A 265 8.18 11.21 16.02
C GLU A 265 6.83 11.28 16.74
N THR A 266 5.75 11.59 16.02
CA THR A 266 4.39 11.68 16.60
C THR A 266 3.83 10.32 17.02
N MET A 267 4.42 9.23 16.55
CA MET A 267 4.03 7.85 16.90
C MET A 267 4.67 7.38 18.20
N TYR A 268 5.69 8.06 18.71
CA TYR A 268 6.40 7.66 19.92
C TYR A 268 5.72 8.17 21.20
N PRO A 269 5.77 7.40 22.29
CA PRO A 269 5.15 7.78 23.56
C PRO A 269 5.62 9.13 24.10
N GLU A 270 6.89 9.47 23.91
CA GLU A 270 7.51 10.71 24.38
C GLU A 270 6.84 11.95 23.77
N TYR A 271 6.46 11.85 22.49
CA TYR A 271 5.73 12.93 21.83
C TYR A 271 4.33 13.11 22.42
N ARG A 272 3.65 12.01 22.74
CA ARG A 272 2.33 12.00 23.38
C ARG A 272 2.38 12.70 24.75
N GLU A 273 3.39 12.43 25.54
CA GLU A 273 3.59 13.11 26.84
C GLU A 273 3.87 14.61 26.66
N LYS A 274 4.61 14.98 25.62
CA LYS A 274 4.89 16.39 25.29
C LYS A 274 3.63 17.18 24.97
N ILE A 275 2.68 16.61 24.22
CA ILE A 275 1.44 17.32 23.82
C ILE A 275 0.31 17.19 24.82
N LYS A 276 0.38 16.24 25.77
CA LYS A 276 -0.70 15.92 26.71
C LYS A 276 -1.15 17.11 27.56
N ALA A 277 -0.25 17.97 27.94
CA ALA A 277 -0.55 19.17 28.75
C ALA A 277 -1.43 20.20 28.02
N GLY A 278 -1.40 20.20 26.67
CA GLY A 278 -2.17 21.11 25.81
C GLY A 278 -3.42 20.48 25.21
N PHE A 279 -3.54 19.15 25.25
CA PHE A 279 -4.62 18.41 24.60
C PHE A 279 -5.87 18.35 25.50
N LYS A 280 -6.97 18.93 25.03
CA LYS A 280 -8.28 18.79 25.65
C LYS A 280 -9.11 17.84 24.78
N MET A 281 -9.40 16.66 25.33
CA MET A 281 -10.38 15.77 24.69
C MET A 281 -11.69 16.51 24.45
N PRO A 282 -12.24 16.51 23.23
CA PRO A 282 -13.56 17.09 22.98
C PRO A 282 -14.60 16.37 23.87
N ALA A 283 -15.49 17.14 24.49
CA ALA A 283 -16.52 16.62 25.38
C ALA A 283 -17.54 15.70 24.67
N LYS A 284 -17.58 15.76 23.35
CA LYS A 284 -18.38 14.86 22.49
C LYS A 284 -17.59 14.49 21.27
N CYS A 285 -17.61 13.22 20.94
CA CYS A 285 -17.06 12.75 19.68
C CYS A 285 -17.88 13.33 18.52
N ALA A 286 -17.23 14.01 17.61
CA ALA A 286 -17.89 14.72 16.51
C ALA A 286 -18.08 13.85 15.25
N ILE A 287 -17.44 12.70 15.16
CA ILE A 287 -17.53 11.80 14.01
C ILE A 287 -17.66 10.35 14.52
N ASN A 288 -18.79 9.71 14.21
CA ASN A 288 -19.06 8.27 14.37
C ASN A 288 -18.43 7.61 15.59
N CYS A 289 -18.56 8.19 16.73
CA CYS A 289 -18.41 7.46 17.98
C CYS A 289 -19.67 6.63 18.08
N GLY A 290 -19.62 5.43 17.52
CA GLY A 290 -20.73 4.50 17.51
C GLY A 290 -21.27 4.33 18.91
N GLY A 291 -22.55 4.61 19.08
CA GLY A 291 -23.35 4.06 20.13
C GLY A 291 -23.70 2.63 19.81
#